data_e5d463fa391a81a8ec4a97d118358d0e
#
_entry.id   e5d463fa391a81a8ec4a97d118358d0e
#
_cell.length_a   1.000
_cell.length_b   1.000
_cell.length_c   1.000
_cell.angle_alpha   90.00
_cell.angle_beta   90.00
_cell.angle_gamma   90.00
#
_symmetry.space_group_name_H-M   'P 1'
#
loop_
_entity.id
_entity.type
_entity.pdbx_description
1 polymer ?
#
loop_
_entity_poly.entity_id
_entity_poly.type
_entity_poly.pdbx_seq_one_letter_code
_entity_poly.pdbx_strand_id
1 'polypeptide(L)'
;MENYFDKQAKELYNKASEIINTHSMLKANRANEKFDIDIPQDFKYEFFSLVDKVNLSLMEEENNFYGYFLFQMSREIRFDISSPTGVNFKGAKYVIYFNPIIFLTLDIKQMETTIKHEIHHILSMHLMRAKELKGKYSTLAINMAMDIVVNKFLNNLPPYATTLEWVNLKYSLKLEPYEPFEYYVEKIQTELDLMEVDEDGEEDDSDKYGDIEIDYSPERTHDIWDESNEIDENTLREFTEKFINSSQKVKFLLI
;
A
#
# COMPACT_ATOMS: atom_id res chain seq x y z
N MET A 1 18.71 -24.04 -0.64
CA MET A 1 19.69 -22.98 -1.00
C MET A 1 18.92 -21.70 -1.11
N GLU A 2 19.27 -20.70 -0.32
CA GLU A 2 18.73 -19.33 -0.43
C GLU A 2 19.09 -18.83 -1.84
N ASN A 3 18.12 -18.34 -2.60
CA ASN A 3 18.39 -17.85 -3.94
C ASN A 3 19.10 -16.49 -3.88
N TYR A 4 19.70 -16.06 -4.98
CA TYR A 4 20.45 -14.78 -5.03
C TYR A 4 19.58 -13.57 -4.69
N PHE A 5 18.30 -13.60 -5.08
CA PHE A 5 17.35 -12.51 -4.83
C PHE A 5 17.06 -12.36 -3.32
N ASP A 6 16.77 -13.48 -2.63
CA ASP A 6 16.46 -13.48 -1.19
C ASP A 6 17.67 -12.99 -0.38
N LYS A 7 18.88 -13.40 -0.77
CA LYS A 7 20.10 -12.89 -0.15
C LYS A 7 20.26 -11.39 -0.32
N GLN A 8 20.02 -10.88 -1.52
CA GLN A 8 20.09 -9.43 -1.77
C GLN A 8 19.02 -8.66 -0.98
N ALA A 9 17.77 -9.17 -0.91
CA ALA A 9 16.71 -8.57 -0.12
C ALA A 9 17.08 -8.48 1.36
N LYS A 10 17.66 -9.54 1.92
CA LYS A 10 18.11 -9.59 3.31
C LYS A 10 19.28 -8.63 3.60
N GLU A 11 20.25 -8.51 2.69
CA GLU A 11 21.33 -7.53 2.82
C GLU A 11 20.80 -6.10 2.82
N LEU A 12 19.84 -5.81 1.93
CA LEU A 12 19.18 -4.49 1.88
C LEU A 12 18.32 -4.22 3.11
N TYR A 13 17.62 -5.23 3.65
CA TYR A 13 16.87 -5.10 4.89
C TYR A 13 17.77 -4.68 6.06
N ASN A 14 18.94 -5.30 6.20
CA ASN A 14 19.91 -4.94 7.23
C ASN A 14 20.37 -3.49 7.09
N LYS A 15 20.70 -3.06 5.85
CA LYS A 15 21.06 -1.65 5.57
C LYS A 15 19.91 -0.68 5.90
N ALA A 16 18.68 -1.03 5.54
CA ALA A 16 17.49 -0.23 5.87
C ALA A 16 17.30 -0.08 7.39
N SER A 17 17.48 -1.18 8.13
CA SER A 17 17.40 -1.19 9.60
C SER A 17 18.48 -0.32 10.23
N GLU A 18 19.71 -0.32 9.71
CA GLU A 18 20.80 0.55 10.18
C GLU A 18 20.47 2.04 9.95
N ILE A 19 19.88 2.38 8.79
CA ILE A 19 19.45 3.76 8.47
C ILE A 19 18.43 4.24 9.50
N ILE A 20 17.39 3.44 9.81
CA ILE A 20 16.37 3.79 10.80
C ILE A 20 16.98 3.91 12.21
N ASN A 21 17.78 2.96 12.62
CA ASN A 21 18.40 2.98 13.94
C ASN A 21 19.28 4.23 14.13
N THR A 22 20.07 4.58 13.12
CA THR A 22 20.91 5.78 13.13
C THR A 22 20.04 7.04 13.24
N HIS A 23 18.96 7.11 12.45
CA HIS A 23 18.01 8.22 12.50
C HIS A 23 17.33 8.34 13.86
N SER A 24 16.87 7.23 14.44
CA SER A 24 16.21 7.20 15.75
C SER A 24 17.14 7.67 16.87
N MET A 25 18.41 7.28 16.83
CA MET A 25 19.43 7.77 17.76
C MET A 25 19.67 9.28 17.65
N LEU A 26 19.71 9.80 16.40
CA LEU A 26 19.88 11.23 16.15
C LEU A 26 18.66 12.03 16.62
N LYS A 27 17.44 11.51 16.41
CA LYS A 27 16.19 12.13 16.85
C LYS A 27 16.07 12.17 18.38
N ALA A 28 16.49 11.12 19.07
CA ALA A 28 16.52 11.09 20.54
C ALA A 28 17.39 12.21 21.14
N ASN A 29 18.44 12.61 20.41
CA ASN A 29 19.35 13.69 20.82
C ASN A 29 18.87 15.11 20.43
N ARG A 30 17.82 15.25 19.59
CA ARG A 30 17.32 16.52 19.06
C ARG A 30 15.79 16.58 19.08
N ALA A 31 15.20 16.54 20.26
CA ALA A 31 13.74 16.32 20.49
C ALA A 31 12.77 17.35 19.85
N ASN A 32 13.25 18.46 19.25
CA ASN A 32 12.41 19.56 18.76
C ASN A 32 12.51 19.85 17.24
N GLU A 33 13.19 19.03 16.46
CA GLU A 33 13.32 19.26 15.00
C GLU A 33 12.52 18.20 14.22
N LYS A 34 11.77 18.63 13.19
CA LYS A 34 11.29 17.72 12.12
C LYS A 34 12.53 17.22 11.38
N PHE A 35 12.87 15.97 11.62
CA PHE A 35 14.04 15.36 11.02
C PHE A 35 13.58 14.43 9.89
N ASP A 36 13.89 14.81 8.65
CA ASP A 36 13.72 13.91 7.52
C ASP A 36 14.85 12.87 7.52
N ILE A 37 14.51 11.60 7.26
CA ILE A 37 15.51 10.53 7.17
C ILE A 37 16.39 10.79 5.94
N ASP A 38 17.67 11.03 6.18
CA ASP A 38 18.65 11.11 5.09
C ASP A 38 18.97 9.68 4.59
N ILE A 39 18.47 9.37 3.40
CA ILE A 39 18.62 8.04 2.80
C ILE A 39 19.83 8.08 1.85
N PRO A 40 20.89 7.28 2.11
CA PRO A 40 22.08 7.24 1.28
C PRO A 40 21.76 6.90 -0.19
N GLN A 41 22.46 7.53 -1.12
CA GLN A 41 22.21 7.35 -2.56
C GLN A 41 22.56 5.96 -3.06
N ASP A 42 23.59 5.33 -2.51
CA ASP A 42 23.95 3.94 -2.79
C ASP A 42 22.84 2.97 -2.36
N PHE A 43 22.25 3.18 -1.17
CA PHE A 43 21.09 2.40 -0.73
C PHE A 43 19.90 2.58 -1.68
N LYS A 44 19.57 3.81 -2.07
CA LYS A 44 18.48 4.07 -3.04
C LYS A 44 18.71 3.32 -4.35
N TYR A 45 19.93 3.39 -4.87
CA TYR A 45 20.30 2.72 -6.12
C TYR A 45 20.14 1.19 -5.99
N GLU A 46 20.69 0.59 -4.95
CA GLU A 46 20.62 -0.85 -4.73
C GLU A 46 19.18 -1.32 -4.50
N PHE A 47 18.40 -0.57 -3.71
CA PHE A 47 17.00 -0.87 -3.45
C PHE A 47 16.16 -0.83 -4.72
N PHE A 48 16.26 0.24 -5.50
CA PHE A 48 15.52 0.33 -6.75
C PHE A 48 16.01 -0.65 -7.82
N SER A 49 17.27 -1.08 -7.78
CA SER A 49 17.75 -2.19 -8.62
C SER A 49 17.06 -3.52 -8.26
N LEU A 50 16.74 -3.76 -6.98
CA LEU A 50 15.92 -4.91 -6.58
C LEU A 50 14.48 -4.75 -7.04
N VAL A 51 13.87 -3.58 -6.89
CA VAL A 51 12.52 -3.28 -7.41
C VAL A 51 12.46 -3.46 -8.93
N ASP A 52 13.51 -3.10 -9.66
CA ASP A 52 13.58 -3.33 -11.12
C ASP A 52 13.57 -4.83 -11.47
N LYS A 53 14.17 -5.69 -10.65
CA LYS A 53 14.07 -7.16 -10.84
C LYS A 53 12.64 -7.67 -10.62
N VAL A 54 11.95 -7.16 -9.58
CA VAL A 54 10.53 -7.46 -9.38
C VAL A 54 9.71 -6.99 -10.58
N ASN A 55 10.00 -5.80 -11.09
CA ASN A 55 9.31 -5.28 -12.28
C ASN A 55 9.57 -6.11 -13.54
N LEU A 56 10.79 -6.61 -13.74
CA LEU A 56 11.09 -7.53 -14.85
C LEU A 56 10.26 -8.80 -14.75
N SER A 57 10.10 -9.37 -13.55
CA SER A 57 9.22 -10.54 -13.34
C SER A 57 7.76 -10.22 -13.70
N LEU A 58 7.26 -9.03 -13.35
CA LEU A 58 5.92 -8.56 -13.77
C LEU A 58 5.79 -8.41 -15.29
N MET A 59 6.89 -8.08 -15.98
CA MET A 59 6.90 -7.95 -17.45
C MET A 59 6.96 -9.30 -18.18
N GLU A 60 7.46 -10.34 -17.54
CA GLU A 60 7.49 -11.71 -18.07
C GLU A 60 6.13 -12.42 -17.98
N GLU A 61 5.19 -11.91 -17.19
CA GLU A 61 3.83 -12.44 -17.13
C GLU A 61 3.09 -12.26 -18.48
N GLU A 62 2.12 -13.13 -18.77
CA GLU A 62 1.25 -13.00 -19.95
C GLU A 62 0.57 -11.62 -20.00
N ASN A 63 0.25 -11.05 -18.85
CA ASN A 63 -0.25 -9.70 -18.71
C ASN A 63 0.83 -8.76 -18.16
N ASN A 64 1.74 -8.32 -19.02
CA ASN A 64 2.82 -7.40 -18.69
C ASN A 64 2.38 -5.94 -18.42
N PHE A 65 1.08 -5.69 -18.39
CA PHE A 65 0.48 -4.37 -18.16
C PHE A 65 1.01 -3.70 -16.87
N TYR A 66 1.11 -4.46 -15.77
CA TYR A 66 1.55 -3.93 -14.48
C TYR A 66 3.01 -3.47 -14.50
N GLY A 67 3.88 -4.20 -15.18
CA GLY A 67 5.28 -3.81 -15.35
C GLY A 67 5.42 -2.49 -16.13
N TYR A 68 4.69 -2.34 -17.24
CA TYR A 68 4.66 -1.09 -18.00
C TYR A 68 4.03 0.05 -17.20
N PHE A 69 3.01 -0.24 -16.41
CA PHE A 69 2.39 0.76 -15.55
C PHE A 69 3.38 1.31 -14.53
N LEU A 70 4.11 0.42 -13.84
CA LEU A 70 5.13 0.81 -12.86
C LEU A 70 6.25 1.66 -13.49
N PHE A 71 6.66 1.40 -14.73
CA PHE A 71 7.68 2.22 -15.40
C PHE A 71 7.30 3.68 -15.60
N GLN A 72 6.02 3.98 -15.66
CA GLN A 72 5.53 5.35 -15.83
C GLN A 72 5.42 6.10 -14.49
N MET A 73 5.49 5.39 -13.37
CA MET A 73 5.38 5.96 -12.04
C MET A 73 6.74 6.49 -11.55
N SER A 74 6.72 7.58 -10.80
CA SER A 74 7.86 7.96 -9.97
C SER A 74 7.94 7.03 -8.76
N ARG A 75 9.14 6.78 -8.26
CA ARG A 75 9.40 5.86 -7.14
C ARG A 75 10.11 6.60 -6.03
N GLU A 76 9.60 6.50 -4.81
CA GLU A 76 10.20 7.12 -3.63
C GLU A 76 10.27 6.11 -2.47
N ILE A 77 11.23 6.29 -1.57
CA ILE A 77 11.34 5.51 -0.33
C ILE A 77 10.73 6.32 0.80
N ARG A 78 9.85 5.67 1.58
CA ARG A 78 9.20 6.23 2.77
C ARG A 78 9.23 5.19 3.89
N PHE A 79 9.89 5.50 4.99
CA PHE A 79 9.94 4.61 6.17
C PHE A 79 8.77 4.80 7.13
N ASP A 80 7.98 5.84 6.94
CA ASP A 80 6.88 6.26 7.80
C ASP A 80 5.50 5.75 7.37
N ILE A 81 5.40 5.05 6.24
CA ILE A 81 4.17 4.37 5.85
C ILE A 81 4.07 3.00 6.52
N SER A 82 2.86 2.63 6.96
CA SER A 82 2.59 1.37 7.67
C SER A 82 2.37 0.16 6.76
N SER A 83 2.49 0.33 5.45
CA SER A 83 2.35 -0.70 4.40
C SER A 83 3.65 -0.89 3.64
N PRO A 84 3.87 -2.04 2.96
CA PRO A 84 5.07 -2.26 2.14
C PRO A 84 5.18 -1.28 0.97
N THR A 85 4.04 -0.90 0.41
CA THR A 85 3.91 0.04 -0.71
C THR A 85 2.75 1.00 -0.43
N GLY A 86 2.73 2.11 -1.15
CA GLY A 86 1.61 3.04 -1.15
C GLY A 86 1.67 3.91 -2.40
N VAL A 87 0.55 4.42 -2.87
CA VAL A 87 0.48 5.27 -4.05
C VAL A 87 -0.14 6.62 -3.75
N ASN A 88 0.37 7.66 -4.38
CA ASN A 88 -0.24 8.98 -4.32
C ASN A 88 -0.06 9.69 -5.67
N PHE A 89 -0.74 10.82 -5.82
CA PHE A 89 -0.61 11.70 -6.99
C PHE A 89 0.07 13.01 -6.57
N LYS A 90 1.22 13.29 -7.17
CA LYS A 90 2.06 14.45 -6.82
C LYS A 90 2.62 15.09 -8.09
N GLY A 91 2.40 16.39 -8.27
CA GLY A 91 2.97 17.14 -9.38
C GLY A 91 2.64 16.59 -10.77
N ALA A 92 1.37 16.21 -10.99
CA ALA A 92 0.86 15.60 -12.24
C ALA A 92 1.47 14.23 -12.60
N LYS A 93 1.89 13.45 -11.58
CA LYS A 93 2.39 12.09 -11.75
C LYS A 93 1.93 11.20 -10.60
N TYR A 94 1.72 9.92 -10.89
CA TYR A 94 1.63 8.93 -9.84
C TYR A 94 3.00 8.62 -9.27
N VAL A 95 3.07 8.57 -7.94
CA VAL A 95 4.27 8.19 -7.19
C VAL A 95 3.92 6.93 -6.41
N ILE A 96 4.73 5.89 -6.58
CA ILE A 96 4.69 4.73 -5.71
C ILE A 96 5.77 4.87 -4.64
N TYR A 97 5.37 4.72 -3.41
CA TYR A 97 6.23 4.73 -2.23
C TYR A 97 6.51 3.32 -1.79
N PHE A 98 7.69 3.11 -1.25
CA PHE A 98 8.12 1.83 -0.70
C PHE A 98 8.62 2.03 0.72
N ASN A 99 8.13 1.22 1.66
CA ASN A 99 8.78 1.07 2.96
C ASN A 99 9.74 -0.12 2.91
N PRO A 100 11.06 0.09 2.85
CA PRO A 100 12.02 -1.01 2.73
C PRO A 100 11.95 -2.01 3.87
N ILE A 101 11.60 -1.57 5.10
CA ILE A 101 11.53 -2.46 6.28
C ILE A 101 10.42 -3.50 6.09
N ILE A 102 9.29 -3.11 5.50
CA ILE A 102 8.18 -4.03 5.28
C ILE A 102 8.34 -4.75 3.94
N PHE A 103 8.66 -4.01 2.88
CA PHE A 103 8.74 -4.55 1.51
C PHE A 103 9.79 -5.66 1.39
N LEU A 104 10.95 -5.52 2.03
CA LEU A 104 12.06 -6.49 1.93
C LEU A 104 11.85 -7.75 2.78
N THR A 105 10.80 -7.83 3.61
CA THR A 105 10.40 -9.07 4.29
C THR A 105 9.55 -9.99 3.43
N LEU A 106 9.03 -9.49 2.32
CA LEU A 106 8.16 -10.22 1.40
C LEU A 106 8.96 -11.09 0.44
N ASP A 107 8.39 -12.20 0.01
CA ASP A 107 8.90 -12.92 -1.14
C ASP A 107 8.60 -12.19 -2.46
N ILE A 108 9.24 -12.61 -3.56
CA ILE A 108 9.11 -11.92 -4.85
C ILE A 108 7.66 -11.87 -5.35
N LYS A 109 6.84 -12.92 -5.10
CA LYS A 109 5.44 -12.96 -5.52
C LYS A 109 4.57 -12.04 -4.68
N GLN A 110 4.86 -11.92 -3.40
CA GLN A 110 4.22 -10.94 -2.53
C GLN A 110 4.62 -9.51 -2.90
N MET A 111 5.90 -9.26 -3.23
CA MET A 111 6.38 -7.96 -3.73
C MET A 111 5.65 -7.55 -5.03
N GLU A 112 5.52 -8.47 -5.98
CA GLU A 112 4.75 -8.25 -7.20
C GLU A 112 3.28 -7.90 -6.88
N THR A 113 2.71 -8.62 -5.92
CA THR A 113 1.31 -8.45 -5.53
C THR A 113 1.07 -7.10 -4.86
N THR A 114 1.98 -6.61 -4.01
CA THR A 114 1.84 -5.27 -3.42
C THR A 114 1.90 -4.16 -4.48
N ILE A 115 2.74 -4.30 -5.49
CA ILE A 115 2.79 -3.37 -6.62
C ILE A 115 1.49 -3.40 -7.43
N LYS A 116 0.97 -4.60 -7.71
CA LYS A 116 -0.34 -4.75 -8.39
C LYS A 116 -1.47 -4.12 -7.58
N HIS A 117 -1.44 -4.28 -6.26
CA HIS A 117 -2.41 -3.70 -5.33
C HIS A 117 -2.48 -2.17 -5.49
N GLU A 118 -1.34 -1.48 -5.46
CA GLU A 118 -1.30 -0.02 -5.65
C GLU A 118 -1.82 0.41 -7.03
N ILE A 119 -1.49 -0.34 -8.07
CA ILE A 119 -2.00 -0.07 -9.42
C ILE A 119 -3.52 -0.27 -9.49
N HIS A 120 -4.08 -1.26 -8.80
CA HIS A 120 -5.53 -1.45 -8.72
C HIS A 120 -6.24 -0.30 -7.99
N HIS A 121 -5.64 0.33 -6.97
CA HIS A 121 -6.18 1.54 -6.38
C HIS A 121 -6.29 2.67 -7.40
N ILE A 122 -5.28 2.86 -8.26
CA ILE A 122 -5.32 3.84 -9.34
C ILE A 122 -6.43 3.50 -10.35
N LEU A 123 -6.48 2.23 -10.81
CA LEU A 123 -7.46 1.76 -11.80
C LEU A 123 -8.91 1.90 -11.31
N SER A 124 -9.13 1.70 -10.02
CA SER A 124 -10.43 1.83 -9.36
C SER A 124 -10.77 3.27 -8.97
N MET A 125 -9.89 4.22 -9.25
CA MET A 125 -10.02 5.64 -8.88
C MET A 125 -10.24 5.84 -7.37
N HIS A 126 -9.66 4.98 -6.53
CA HIS A 126 -9.91 4.98 -5.09
C HIS A 126 -9.49 6.29 -4.42
N LEU A 127 -8.40 6.93 -4.89
CA LEU A 127 -7.96 8.23 -4.36
C LEU A 127 -9.04 9.32 -4.46
N MET A 128 -9.84 9.29 -5.54
CA MET A 128 -10.96 10.23 -5.73
C MET A 128 -12.17 9.82 -4.88
N ARG A 129 -12.57 8.56 -5.01
CA ARG A 129 -13.78 8.03 -4.37
C ARG A 129 -13.68 8.09 -2.84
N ALA A 130 -12.49 7.84 -2.27
CA ALA A 130 -12.25 8.01 -0.85
C ALA A 130 -12.46 9.46 -0.38
N LYS A 131 -12.02 10.44 -1.17
CA LYS A 131 -12.28 11.87 -0.86
C LYS A 131 -13.75 12.21 -0.76
N GLU A 132 -14.60 11.68 -1.64
CA GLU A 132 -16.04 11.90 -1.62
C GLU A 132 -16.73 11.34 -0.37
N LEU A 133 -16.13 10.29 0.21
CA LEU A 133 -16.67 9.61 1.40
C LEU A 133 -16.05 10.12 2.71
N LYS A 134 -14.95 10.84 2.63
CA LYS A 134 -14.26 11.41 3.79
C LYS A 134 -15.18 12.38 4.54
N GLY A 135 -15.27 12.22 5.86
CA GLY A 135 -16.17 13.01 6.72
C GLY A 135 -17.59 12.46 6.84
N LYS A 136 -17.98 11.47 6.02
CA LYS A 136 -19.23 10.70 6.21
C LYS A 136 -18.97 9.37 6.88
N TYR A 137 -17.82 8.79 6.63
CA TYR A 137 -17.40 7.46 7.11
C TYR A 137 -16.01 7.55 7.73
N SER A 138 -15.69 6.61 8.61
CA SER A 138 -14.37 6.53 9.22
C SER A 138 -13.31 6.15 8.18
N THR A 139 -12.09 6.62 8.40
CA THR A 139 -10.93 6.25 7.55
C THR A 139 -10.73 4.73 7.54
N LEU A 140 -10.95 4.06 8.67
CA LEU A 140 -10.86 2.62 8.80
C LEU A 140 -11.84 1.89 7.87
N ALA A 141 -13.13 2.28 7.88
CA ALA A 141 -14.14 1.67 7.01
C ALA A 141 -13.82 1.89 5.52
N ILE A 142 -13.37 3.09 5.15
CA ILE A 142 -12.98 3.43 3.77
C ILE A 142 -11.79 2.58 3.33
N ASN A 143 -10.73 2.51 4.14
CA ASN A 143 -9.52 1.76 3.80
C ASN A 143 -9.79 0.26 3.66
N MET A 144 -10.48 -0.35 4.64
CA MET A 144 -10.84 -1.78 4.55
C MET A 144 -11.67 -2.09 3.32
N ALA A 145 -12.65 -1.24 3.01
CA ALA A 145 -13.51 -1.45 1.84
C ALA A 145 -12.74 -1.37 0.51
N MET A 146 -11.81 -0.43 0.40
CA MET A 146 -10.94 -0.32 -0.78
C MET A 146 -10.06 -1.54 -0.95
N ASP A 147 -9.45 -2.01 0.14
CA ASP A 147 -8.58 -3.18 0.12
C ASP A 147 -9.36 -4.45 -0.23
N ILE A 148 -10.56 -4.66 0.32
CA ILE A 148 -11.44 -5.78 -0.06
C ILE A 148 -11.67 -5.81 -1.57
N VAL A 149 -11.99 -4.65 -2.16
CA VAL A 149 -12.27 -4.56 -3.60
C VAL A 149 -11.05 -4.87 -4.45
N VAL A 150 -9.87 -4.43 -4.04
CA VAL A 150 -8.62 -4.67 -4.75
C VAL A 150 -8.13 -6.10 -4.54
N ASN A 151 -8.08 -6.56 -3.31
CA ASN A 151 -7.44 -7.83 -2.94
C ASN A 151 -8.16 -9.05 -3.50
N LYS A 152 -9.46 -8.96 -3.81
CA LYS A 152 -10.21 -10.04 -4.47
C LYS A 152 -9.68 -10.45 -5.85
N PHE A 153 -8.90 -9.59 -6.49
CA PHE A 153 -8.29 -9.86 -7.81
C PHE A 153 -6.83 -10.32 -7.73
N LEU A 154 -6.27 -10.39 -6.54
CA LEU A 154 -4.86 -10.63 -6.32
C LEU A 154 -4.61 -12.01 -5.67
N ASN A 155 -3.53 -12.65 -6.12
CA ASN A 155 -3.00 -13.87 -5.53
C ASN A 155 -1.71 -13.55 -4.79
N ASN A 156 -1.28 -14.46 -3.89
CA ASN A 156 -0.05 -14.30 -3.10
C ASN A 156 -0.03 -13.00 -2.25
N LEU A 157 -1.18 -12.66 -1.68
CA LEU A 157 -1.28 -11.55 -0.74
C LEU A 157 -0.38 -11.81 0.49
N PRO A 158 0.23 -10.77 1.07
CA PRO A 158 0.84 -10.88 2.39
C PRO A 158 -0.17 -11.37 3.44
N PRO A 159 0.28 -12.08 4.48
CA PRO A 159 -0.64 -12.69 5.47
C PRO A 159 -1.48 -11.69 6.27
N TYR A 160 -1.05 -10.44 6.32
CA TYR A 160 -1.75 -9.32 6.99
C TYR A 160 -2.68 -8.53 6.06
N ALA A 161 -2.83 -8.94 4.79
CA ALA A 161 -3.67 -8.19 3.84
C ALA A 161 -5.14 -8.23 4.23
N THR A 162 -5.82 -7.09 4.14
CA THR A 162 -7.25 -6.96 4.39
C THR A 162 -8.04 -7.66 3.29
N THR A 163 -8.63 -8.81 3.59
CA THR A 163 -9.50 -9.56 2.67
C THR A 163 -10.94 -9.57 3.15
N LEU A 164 -11.87 -9.90 2.24
CA LEU A 164 -13.28 -10.05 2.58
C LEU A 164 -13.49 -11.08 3.71
N GLU A 165 -12.78 -12.21 3.63
CA GLU A 165 -12.86 -13.28 4.61
C GLU A 165 -12.34 -12.82 5.97
N TRP A 166 -11.23 -12.10 6.00
CA TRP A 166 -10.66 -11.57 7.22
C TRP A 166 -11.62 -10.56 7.89
N VAL A 167 -12.20 -9.63 7.11
CA VAL A 167 -13.15 -8.62 7.63
C VAL A 167 -14.41 -9.30 8.15
N ASN A 168 -14.95 -10.27 7.39
CA ASN A 168 -16.13 -11.04 7.83
C ASN A 168 -15.85 -11.77 9.14
N LEU A 169 -14.67 -12.35 9.30
CA LEU A 169 -14.29 -13.08 10.52
C LEU A 169 -14.09 -12.13 11.71
N LYS A 170 -13.32 -11.06 11.50
CA LYS A 170 -12.95 -10.12 12.57
C LYS A 170 -14.16 -9.38 13.14
N TYR A 171 -15.06 -8.94 12.27
CA TYR A 171 -16.22 -8.12 12.65
C TYR A 171 -17.54 -8.93 12.66
N SER A 172 -17.49 -10.27 12.56
CA SER A 172 -18.66 -11.14 12.52
C SER A 172 -19.70 -10.76 11.44
N LEU A 173 -19.23 -10.15 10.35
CA LEU A 173 -20.04 -9.71 9.22
C LEU A 173 -20.33 -10.87 8.25
N LYS A 174 -21.30 -10.64 7.37
CA LYS A 174 -21.64 -11.51 6.24
C LYS A 174 -21.68 -10.68 4.96
N LEU A 175 -20.56 -10.05 4.64
CA LEU A 175 -20.42 -9.26 3.43
C LEU A 175 -20.41 -10.18 2.21
N GLU A 176 -21.22 -9.85 1.21
CA GLU A 176 -21.28 -10.59 -0.05
C GLU A 176 -20.05 -10.27 -0.92
N PRO A 177 -19.55 -11.26 -1.68
CA PRO A 177 -18.43 -11.03 -2.59
C PRO A 177 -18.88 -10.20 -3.83
N TYR A 178 -17.93 -9.49 -4.45
CA TYR A 178 -18.10 -8.74 -5.70
C TYR A 178 -19.09 -7.56 -5.63
N GLU A 179 -19.39 -7.07 -4.45
CA GLU A 179 -20.14 -5.84 -4.28
C GLU A 179 -19.28 -4.59 -4.57
N PRO A 180 -19.89 -3.43 -4.84
CA PRO A 180 -19.19 -2.18 -5.04
C PRO A 180 -18.53 -1.67 -3.75
N PHE A 181 -17.52 -0.84 -3.89
CA PHE A 181 -16.75 -0.26 -2.80
C PHE A 181 -17.65 0.42 -1.74
N GLU A 182 -18.63 1.22 -2.19
CA GLU A 182 -19.54 1.97 -1.32
C GLU A 182 -20.40 1.06 -0.44
N TYR A 183 -20.79 -0.12 -0.94
CA TYR A 183 -21.51 -1.13 -0.15
C TYR A 183 -20.66 -1.59 1.04
N TYR A 184 -19.39 -1.90 0.80
CA TYR A 184 -18.50 -2.34 1.88
C TYR A 184 -18.27 -1.23 2.91
N VAL A 185 -18.06 0.02 2.47
CA VAL A 185 -17.90 1.16 3.38
C VAL A 185 -19.10 1.28 4.30
N GLU A 186 -20.32 1.28 3.75
CA GLU A 186 -21.55 1.42 4.52
C GLU A 186 -21.75 0.31 5.54
N LYS A 187 -21.51 -0.95 5.12
CA LYS A 187 -21.68 -2.13 5.98
C LYS A 187 -20.65 -2.17 7.10
N ILE A 188 -19.38 -1.90 6.80
CA ILE A 188 -18.32 -1.87 7.80
C ILE A 188 -18.54 -0.74 8.79
N GLN A 189 -18.89 0.47 8.32
CA GLN A 189 -19.17 1.59 9.21
C GLN A 189 -20.33 1.29 10.16
N THR A 190 -21.40 0.69 9.65
CA THR A 190 -22.55 0.33 10.49
C THR A 190 -22.15 -0.60 11.63
N GLU A 191 -21.24 -1.54 11.38
CA GLU A 191 -20.75 -2.45 12.41
C GLU A 191 -19.83 -1.75 13.41
N LEU A 192 -18.93 -0.90 12.92
CA LEU A 192 -18.06 -0.11 13.80
C LEU A 192 -18.87 0.80 14.74
N ASP A 193 -19.94 1.45 14.23
CA ASP A 193 -20.83 2.30 15.03
C ASP A 193 -21.57 1.46 16.11
N LEU A 194 -21.92 0.19 15.82
CA LEU A 194 -22.54 -0.70 16.79
C LEU A 194 -21.55 -1.13 17.89
N MET A 195 -20.30 -1.42 17.52
CA MET A 195 -19.26 -1.78 18.48
C MET A 195 -18.94 -0.64 19.47
N GLU A 196 -18.88 0.60 19.00
CA GLU A 196 -18.66 1.77 19.87
C GLU A 196 -19.77 1.95 20.93
N VAL A 197 -21.00 1.50 20.64
CA VAL A 197 -22.12 1.57 21.60
C VAL A 197 -22.03 0.51 22.68
N ASP A 198 -21.38 -0.64 22.39
CA ASP A 198 -21.27 -1.76 23.32
C ASP A 198 -20.04 -1.65 24.25
N GLU A 199 -19.09 -0.74 23.99
CA GLU A 199 -17.84 -0.56 24.75
C GLU A 199 -17.95 0.27 26.05
N ASP A 200 -19.12 0.30 26.71
CA ASP A 200 -19.20 0.69 28.14
C ASP A 200 -18.72 -0.47 29.08
N GLY A 201 -18.03 -1.48 28.57
CA GLY A 201 -17.57 -2.66 29.33
C GLY A 201 -16.41 -3.43 28.68
N GLU A 202 -15.25 -3.30 29.33
CA GLU A 202 -14.06 -4.18 29.27
C GLU A 202 -13.29 -4.28 27.92
N GLU A 203 -12.09 -3.68 27.92
CA GLU A 203 -11.03 -3.90 26.93
C GLU A 203 -10.67 -5.39 26.87
N ASP A 204 -11.03 -6.10 25.80
CA ASP A 204 -10.53 -7.43 25.50
C ASP A 204 -9.29 -7.37 24.60
N ASP A 205 -8.13 -7.53 25.25
CA ASP A 205 -6.78 -7.53 24.70
C ASP A 205 -6.55 -8.90 23.99
N SER A 206 -7.06 -9.06 22.77
CA SER A 206 -6.88 -10.28 21.98
C SER A 206 -6.07 -10.11 20.71
N ASP A 207 -4.97 -9.34 20.75
CA ASP A 207 -3.92 -9.38 19.72
C ASP A 207 -3.02 -10.62 19.91
N LYS A 208 -3.53 -11.78 19.45
CA LYS A 208 -2.75 -13.01 19.29
C LYS A 208 -2.60 -13.38 17.82
N TYR A 209 -1.81 -12.62 17.10
CA TYR A 209 -1.12 -13.13 15.91
C TYR A 209 0.38 -12.93 16.12
N GLY A 210 1.11 -14.09 16.10
CA GLY A 210 2.47 -14.23 16.57
C GLY A 210 3.51 -13.37 15.84
N ASP A 211 4.45 -12.93 16.60
CA ASP A 211 5.88 -12.66 16.35
C ASP A 211 6.33 -12.06 15.01
N ILE A 212 5.60 -11.10 14.47
CA ILE A 212 6.18 -10.03 13.64
C ILE A 212 5.48 -8.75 14.11
N GLU A 213 6.13 -7.96 14.95
CA GLU A 213 5.76 -6.57 15.26
C GLU A 213 5.92 -5.70 14.00
N ILE A 214 5.13 -5.96 12.98
CA ILE A 214 4.83 -4.97 11.97
C ILE A 214 3.61 -4.26 12.53
N ASP A 215 3.76 -2.99 12.86
CA ASP A 215 2.69 -2.09 13.30
C ASP A 215 1.76 -1.83 12.10
N TYR A 216 1.12 -2.91 11.63
CA TYR A 216 0.16 -2.88 10.54
C TYR A 216 -1.19 -2.43 11.09
N SER A 217 -1.51 -1.18 10.85
CA SER A 217 -2.80 -0.59 11.17
C SER A 217 -3.57 -0.35 9.87
N PRO A 218 -4.69 -1.07 9.62
CA PRO A 218 -5.55 -0.80 8.45
C PRO A 218 -6.01 0.66 8.38
N GLU A 219 -6.08 1.35 9.51
CA GLU A 219 -6.44 2.76 9.57
C GLU A 219 -5.42 3.66 8.86
N ARG A 220 -4.14 3.25 8.83
CA ARG A 220 -3.02 4.06 8.35
C ARG A 220 -2.49 3.65 6.98
N THR A 221 -3.03 2.62 6.35
CA THR A 221 -2.51 2.09 5.07
C THR A 221 -2.51 3.13 3.95
N HIS A 222 -3.41 4.11 4.00
CA HIS A 222 -3.57 5.13 2.97
C HIS A 222 -3.37 6.58 3.50
N ASP A 223 -2.68 6.75 4.64
CA ASP A 223 -2.40 8.09 5.22
C ASP A 223 -1.73 9.05 4.24
N ILE A 224 -0.91 8.54 3.33
CA ILE A 224 -0.24 9.33 2.29
C ILE A 224 -1.21 10.04 1.33
N TRP A 225 -2.46 9.60 1.24
CA TRP A 225 -3.46 10.25 0.38
C TRP A 225 -3.92 11.59 0.94
N ASP A 226 -3.79 11.83 2.23
CA ASP A 226 -4.08 13.10 2.87
C ASP A 226 -3.11 14.22 2.45
N GLU A 227 -1.92 13.85 1.96
CA GLU A 227 -0.94 14.78 1.43
C GLU A 227 -1.33 15.37 0.04
N SER A 228 -2.33 14.79 -0.64
CA SER A 228 -2.75 15.18 -2.00
C SER A 228 -3.92 16.17 -2.07
N ASN A 229 -4.18 16.95 -1.01
CA ASN A 229 -5.37 17.80 -0.86
C ASN A 229 -5.53 18.95 -1.89
N GLU A 230 -4.53 19.24 -2.72
CA GLU A 230 -4.52 20.41 -3.62
C GLU A 230 -4.97 20.13 -5.07
N ILE A 231 -5.27 18.85 -5.42
CA ILE A 231 -5.57 18.50 -6.82
C ILE A 231 -7.09 18.47 -7.02
N ASP A 232 -7.58 19.20 -8.02
CA ASP A 232 -8.99 19.12 -8.38
C ASP A 232 -9.33 17.77 -9.03
N GLU A 233 -10.54 17.32 -8.82
CA GLU A 233 -11.03 16.01 -9.22
C GLU A 233 -10.98 15.79 -10.73
N ASN A 234 -11.28 16.80 -11.53
CA ASN A 234 -11.28 16.68 -13.00
C ASN A 234 -9.85 16.47 -13.52
N THR A 235 -8.90 17.21 -12.96
CA THR A 235 -7.47 17.06 -13.28
C THR A 235 -7.00 15.64 -12.95
N LEU A 236 -7.33 15.12 -11.76
CA LEU A 236 -6.95 13.76 -11.36
C LEU A 236 -7.56 12.70 -12.30
N ARG A 237 -8.84 12.85 -12.67
CA ARG A 237 -9.53 11.95 -13.60
C ARG A 237 -8.87 11.94 -14.98
N GLU A 238 -8.62 13.11 -15.57
CA GLU A 238 -7.97 13.22 -16.87
C GLU A 238 -6.57 12.58 -16.89
N PHE A 239 -5.77 12.79 -15.84
CA PHE A 239 -4.47 12.17 -15.73
C PHE A 239 -4.56 10.65 -15.59
N THR A 240 -5.48 10.16 -14.76
CA THR A 240 -5.71 8.73 -14.58
C THR A 240 -6.06 8.06 -15.91
N GLU A 241 -7.01 8.63 -16.66
CA GLU A 241 -7.42 8.10 -17.95
C GLU A 241 -6.26 8.11 -18.98
N LYS A 242 -5.49 9.19 -19.06
CA LYS A 242 -4.31 9.28 -19.91
C LYS A 242 -3.25 8.24 -19.55
N PHE A 243 -3.04 8.03 -18.25
CA PHE A 243 -2.05 7.08 -17.72
C PHE A 243 -2.44 5.64 -18.06
N ILE A 244 -3.69 5.26 -17.83
CA ILE A 244 -4.25 3.94 -18.19
C ILE A 244 -4.13 3.72 -19.69
N ASN A 245 -4.56 4.68 -20.51
CA ASN A 245 -4.53 4.58 -21.96
C ASN A 245 -3.09 4.44 -22.50
N SER A 246 -2.11 5.14 -21.93
CA SER A 246 -0.71 5.01 -22.34
C SER A 246 -0.14 3.64 -22.00
N SER A 247 -0.44 3.09 -20.82
CA SER A 247 0.00 1.76 -20.40
C SER A 247 -0.59 0.65 -21.28
N GLN A 248 -1.83 0.80 -21.72
CA GLN A 248 -2.47 -0.15 -22.65
C GLN A 248 -1.86 -0.10 -24.05
N LYS A 249 -1.49 1.09 -24.56
CA LYS A 249 -0.91 1.25 -25.91
C LYS A 249 0.46 0.59 -26.04
N VAL A 250 1.27 0.61 -25.01
CA VAL A 250 2.60 -0.02 -25.04
C VAL A 250 2.47 -1.54 -25.25
N LYS A 251 1.41 -2.17 -24.72
CA LYS A 251 1.11 -3.60 -24.96
C LYS A 251 0.95 -3.95 -26.44
N PHE A 252 0.43 -3.03 -27.27
CA PHE A 252 0.19 -3.26 -28.71
C PHE A 252 1.39 -2.95 -29.61
N LEU A 253 2.41 -2.28 -29.10
CA LEU A 253 3.60 -1.90 -29.88
C LEU A 253 4.71 -2.96 -29.85
N LEU A 254 4.58 -3.98 -28.99
CA LEU A 254 5.60 -5.03 -28.76
C LEU A 254 5.13 -6.43 -29.20
N ILE A 255 3.99 -6.53 -29.90
CA ILE A 255 3.54 -7.71 -30.65
C ILE A 255 3.78 -7.47 -32.14
#